data_d9e33e469b9e6b94b27747945ca8026a
#
_entry.id   d9e33e469b9e6b94b27747945ca8026a
#
_cell.length_a   1.000
_cell.length_b   1.000
_cell.length_c   1.000
_cell.angle_alpha   90.00
_cell.angle_beta   90.00
_cell.angle_gamma   90.00
#
_symmetry.space_group_name_H-M   'P 1'
#
loop_
_entity.id
_entity.type
_entity.pdbx_description
1 polymer ?
#
loop_
_entity_poly.entity_id
_entity_poly.type
_entity_poly.pdbx_seq_one_letter_code
_entity_poly.pdbx_strand_id
1 'polypeptide(L)' 'MTEDGRDLAFVLTLKYLLRRLEHKGVMPYPEIQRMVDEALGEVKRLRTDMAVTPEAAEDATILIGGLYSRD' A
#
# COMPACT_ATOMS: atom_id res chain seq x y z
N MET A 1 -12.28 -7.23 -16.87
CA MET A 1 -11.94 -7.35 -15.45
C MET A 1 -12.33 -6.05 -14.76
N THR A 2 -12.93 -6.16 -13.61
CA THR A 2 -13.31 -4.98 -12.85
C THR A 2 -12.08 -4.32 -12.23
N GLU A 3 -12.20 -3.04 -11.89
CA GLU A 3 -11.13 -2.35 -11.21
C GLU A 3 -10.80 -3.03 -9.87
N ASP A 4 -11.81 -3.56 -9.20
CA ASP A 4 -11.62 -4.26 -7.93
C ASP A 4 -10.71 -5.47 -8.09
N GLY A 5 -10.88 -6.24 -9.18
CA GLY A 5 -10.03 -7.39 -9.43
C GLY A 5 -8.60 -7.00 -9.74
N ARG A 6 -8.42 -5.90 -10.46
CA ARG A 6 -7.09 -5.38 -10.78
C ARG A 6 -6.38 -4.92 -9.51
N ASP A 7 -7.09 -4.16 -8.67
CA ASP A 7 -6.52 -3.66 -7.42
C ASP A 7 -6.12 -4.80 -6.50
N LEU A 8 -6.97 -5.83 -6.41
CA LEU A 8 -6.67 -6.99 -5.61
C LEU A 8 -5.40 -7.69 -6.11
N ALA A 9 -5.25 -7.83 -7.41
CA ALA A 9 -4.07 -8.46 -7.99
C ALA A 9 -2.81 -7.68 -7.64
N PHE A 10 -2.84 -6.35 -7.76
CA PHE A 10 -1.71 -5.51 -7.39
C PHE A 10 -1.36 -5.63 -5.92
N VAL A 11 -2.37 -5.56 -5.05
CA VAL A 11 -2.15 -5.62 -3.61
C VAL A 11 -1.52 -6.95 -3.21
N LEU A 12 -2.05 -8.06 -3.73
CA LEU A 12 -1.51 -9.38 -3.40
C LEU A 12 -0.09 -9.55 -3.93
N THR A 13 0.18 -9.10 -5.14
CA THR A 13 1.51 -9.18 -5.72
C THR A 13 2.52 -8.41 -4.88
N LEU A 14 2.20 -7.17 -4.51
CA LEU A 14 3.07 -6.35 -3.69
C LEU A 14 3.25 -6.94 -2.30
N LYS A 15 2.19 -7.48 -1.71
CA LYS A 15 2.26 -8.11 -0.39
C LYS A 15 3.26 -9.25 -0.38
N TYR A 16 3.19 -10.13 -1.37
CA TYR A 16 4.11 -11.26 -1.44
C TYR A 16 5.52 -10.84 -1.77
N LEU A 17 5.67 -9.81 -2.60
CA LEU A 17 6.98 -9.28 -2.91
C LEU A 17 7.64 -8.72 -1.63
N LEU A 18 6.91 -7.95 -0.84
CA LEU A 18 7.42 -7.39 0.40
C LEU A 18 7.81 -8.49 1.39
N ARG A 19 7.00 -9.55 1.49
CA ARG A 19 7.31 -10.68 2.35
C ARG A 19 8.62 -11.35 1.94
N ARG A 20 8.84 -11.50 0.64
CA ARG A 20 10.08 -12.11 0.15
C ARG A 20 11.28 -11.25 0.42
N LEU A 21 11.16 -9.94 0.26
CA LEU A 21 12.25 -9.02 0.56
C LEU A 21 12.61 -9.06 2.04
N GLU A 22 11.62 -9.12 2.91
CA GLU A 22 11.84 -9.23 4.33
C GLU A 22 12.54 -10.56 4.68
N HIS A 23 12.06 -11.67 4.11
CA HIS A 23 12.62 -12.98 4.35
C HIS A 23 14.08 -13.07 3.94
N LYS A 24 14.45 -12.44 2.83
CA LYS A 24 15.82 -12.46 2.34
C LYS A 24 16.72 -11.45 3.02
N GLY A 25 16.16 -10.66 3.94
CA GLY A 25 16.94 -9.65 4.65
C GLY A 25 17.28 -8.44 3.82
N VAL A 26 16.68 -8.30 2.63
CA VAL A 26 16.93 -7.14 1.77
C VAL A 26 16.22 -5.92 2.32
N MET A 27 15.03 -6.11 2.88
CA MET A 27 14.23 -5.01 3.43
C MET A 27 13.62 -5.47 4.75
N PRO A 28 14.22 -5.09 5.89
CA PRO A 28 13.67 -5.46 7.19
C PRO A 28 12.31 -4.82 7.44
N TYR A 29 11.55 -5.43 8.32
CA TYR A 29 10.19 -5.00 8.60
C TYR A 29 10.06 -3.50 8.96
N PRO A 30 10.95 -2.92 9.77
CA PRO A 30 10.87 -1.48 10.05
C PRO A 30 10.99 -0.62 8.80
N GLU A 31 11.74 -1.05 7.81
CA GLU A 31 11.84 -0.33 6.55
C GLU A 31 10.58 -0.45 5.72
N ILE A 32 9.98 -1.62 5.72
CA ILE A 32 8.68 -1.82 5.05
C ILE A 32 7.64 -0.93 5.71
N GLN A 33 7.65 -0.85 7.05
CA GLN A 33 6.74 0.00 7.78
C GLN A 33 6.90 1.46 7.38
N ARG A 34 8.14 1.91 7.30
CA ARG A 34 8.43 3.30 6.90
C ARG A 34 7.92 3.58 5.49
N MET A 35 8.14 2.65 4.57
CA MET A 35 7.67 2.81 3.19
C MET A 35 6.14 2.91 3.13
N VAL A 36 5.45 2.07 3.88
CA VAL A 36 3.99 2.10 3.93
C VAL A 36 3.51 3.43 4.53
N ASP A 37 4.16 3.90 5.58
CA ASP A 37 3.81 5.17 6.20
C ASP A 37 4.02 6.34 5.24
N GLU A 38 5.09 6.31 4.47
CA GLU A 38 5.34 7.33 3.44
C GLU A 38 4.25 7.31 2.36
N ALA A 39 3.85 6.12 1.94
CA ALA A 39 2.79 5.98 0.94
C ALA A 39 1.46 6.51 1.47
N LEU A 40 1.13 6.22 2.71
CA LEU A 40 -0.08 6.74 3.35
C LEU A 40 -0.03 8.25 3.47
N GLY A 41 1.14 8.80 3.82
CA GLY A 41 1.32 10.25 3.89
C GLY A 41 1.13 10.93 2.54
N GLU A 42 1.60 10.29 1.47
CA GLU A 42 1.42 10.81 0.11
C GLU A 42 -0.05 10.83 -0.29
N VAL A 43 -0.79 9.75 0.02
CA VAL A 43 -2.23 9.70 -0.25
C VAL A 43 -2.95 10.82 0.47
N LYS A 44 -2.60 11.05 1.74
CA LYS A 44 -3.21 12.10 2.54
C LYS A 44 -2.93 13.48 1.96
N ARG A 45 -1.71 13.70 1.50
CA ARG A 45 -1.31 14.96 0.89
C ARG A 45 -2.07 15.20 -0.41
N LEU A 46 -2.19 14.18 -1.26
CA LEU A 46 -2.93 14.28 -2.52
C LEU A 46 -4.40 14.59 -2.29
N ARG A 47 -4.98 14.01 -1.23
CA ARG A 47 -6.35 14.31 -0.87
C ARG A 47 -6.50 15.76 -0.43
N THR A 48 -5.59 16.24 0.39
CA THR A 48 -5.59 17.63 0.87
C THR A 48 -5.47 18.61 -0.29
N ASP A 49 -4.62 18.28 -1.26
CA ASP A 49 -4.40 19.13 -2.45
C ASP A 49 -5.50 18.95 -3.49
N MET A 50 -6.50 18.11 -3.21
CA MET A 50 -7.61 17.82 -4.11
C MET A 50 -7.17 17.22 -5.44
N ALA A 51 -5.99 16.58 -5.45
CA ALA A 51 -5.49 15.89 -6.62
C ALA A 51 -6.19 14.56 -6.86
N VAL A 52 -6.80 14.00 -5.82
CA VAL A 52 -7.59 12.76 -5.90
C VAL A 52 -8.91 12.99 -5.16
N THR A 53 -9.92 12.17 -5.52
CA THR A 53 -11.20 12.25 -4.83
C THR A 53 -11.08 11.65 -3.42
N PRO A 54 -11.95 12.07 -2.47
CA PRO A 54 -11.96 11.45 -1.14
C PRO A 54 -12.17 9.94 -1.19
N GLU A 55 -13.00 9.45 -2.11
CA GLU A 55 -13.25 8.01 -2.25
C GLU A 55 -11.99 7.28 -2.71
N ALA A 56 -11.28 7.85 -3.68
CA ALA A 56 -10.04 7.24 -4.16
C ALA A 56 -8.98 7.22 -3.07
N ALA A 57 -8.89 8.30 -2.28
CA ALA A 57 -7.93 8.36 -1.18
C ALA A 57 -8.26 7.34 -0.11
N GLU A 58 -9.54 7.15 0.22
CA GLU A 58 -9.97 6.16 1.20
C GLU A 58 -9.68 4.76 0.72
N ASP A 59 -9.98 4.45 -0.54
CA ASP A 59 -9.69 3.14 -1.11
C ASP A 59 -8.19 2.85 -1.09
N ALA A 60 -7.37 3.82 -1.47
CA ALA A 60 -5.92 3.66 -1.45
C ALA A 60 -5.40 3.42 -0.03
N THR A 61 -5.96 4.13 0.94
CA THR A 61 -5.57 3.96 2.35
C THR A 61 -5.87 2.54 2.83
N ILE A 62 -7.04 2.02 2.48
CA ILE A 62 -7.42 0.66 2.87
C ILE A 62 -6.51 -0.37 2.22
N LEU A 63 -6.23 -0.21 0.92
CA LEU A 63 -5.37 -1.14 0.19
C LEU A 63 -3.94 -1.13 0.72
N ILE A 64 -3.38 0.05 0.96
CA ILE A 64 -2.03 0.17 1.50
C ILE A 64 -1.97 -0.41 2.90
N GLY A 65 -2.99 -0.17 3.72
CA GLY A 65 -3.09 -0.77 5.05
C GLY A 65 -3.09 -2.29 5.01
N GLY A 66 -3.72 -2.86 3.99
CA GLY A 66 -3.73 -4.31 3.79
C GLY A 66 -2.35 -4.87 3.44
N LEU A 67 -1.52 -4.09 2.74
CA LEU A 67 -0.15 -4.49 2.44
C LEU A 67 0.69 -4.60 3.70
N TYR A 68 0.35 -3.83 4.71
CA TYR A 68 1.13 -3.74 5.94
C TYR A 68 0.89 -4.91 6.89
N SER A 69 -0.16 -5.67 6.67
CA SER A 69 -0.50 -6.78 7.56
C SER A 69 0.51 -7.91 7.42
N ARG A 70 1.02 -8.41 8.54
CA ARG A 70 1.95 -9.54 8.57
C ARG A 70 1.24 -10.89 8.61
N ASP A 71 -0.04 -10.88 8.71
CA ASP A 71 -0.84 -12.12 8.82
C ASP A 71 -0.84 -12.97 7.57
#